data_bb63cc693ab73bed0ede1f9e9408add8
#
_entry.id   bb63cc693ab73bed0ede1f9e9408add8
#
_cell.length_a   1.000
_cell.length_b   1.000
_cell.length_c   1.000
_cell.angle_alpha   90.00
_cell.angle_beta   90.00
_cell.angle_gamma   90.00
#
_symmetry.space_group_name_H-M   'P 1'
#
loop_
_entity.id
_entity.type
_entity.pdbx_description
1 polymer ?
#
loop_
_entity_poly.entity_id
_entity_poly.type
_entity_poly.pdbx_seq_one_letter_code
_entity_poly.pdbx_strand_id
1 'polypeptide(L)'
;DILKQIKAGEVSGVQFKERILDKYDIACELVAFSNSHGGKLVVGIKDKTGETNALSYSEVQETTNLLSDIASENVVPSILIKIDTVEVEDGNLVVATVKEGLNKPYHDNKGIVWVKNGADKRKVFDNAELAEMMTDCGSFAPDEAGVRDATVNDLDATTIKQFLGNRFDRVLEKKGLTGDAFNEASLDMICSAIAKGHDCEKILR
;
A
#
# COMPACT_ATOMS: atom_id res chain seq x y z
N ASP A 1 -3.04 -25.43 4.22
CA ASP A 1 -4.00 -26.06 5.15
C ASP A 1 -4.04 -25.25 6.45
N ILE A 2 -5.19 -24.57 6.72
CA ILE A 2 -5.36 -23.68 7.88
C ILE A 2 -5.19 -24.42 9.21
N LEU A 3 -5.60 -25.67 9.30
CA LEU A 3 -5.48 -26.48 10.50
C LEU A 3 -4.02 -26.73 10.89
N LYS A 4 -3.10 -26.80 9.93
CA LYS A 4 -1.66 -26.86 10.22
C LYS A 4 -1.13 -25.51 10.71
N GLN A 5 -1.64 -24.41 10.20
CA GLN A 5 -1.28 -23.07 10.67
C GLN A 5 -1.74 -22.83 12.10
N ILE A 6 -2.95 -23.26 12.42
CA ILE A 6 -3.50 -23.19 13.79
C ILE A 6 -2.58 -23.94 14.78
N LYS A 7 -2.13 -25.14 14.42
CA LYS A 7 -1.19 -25.94 15.26
C LYS A 7 0.19 -25.29 15.41
N ALA A 8 0.61 -24.45 14.48
CA ALA A 8 1.87 -23.72 14.56
C ALA A 8 1.80 -22.48 15.47
N GLY A 9 0.59 -22.05 15.86
CA GLY A 9 0.36 -20.88 16.69
C GLY A 9 0.31 -19.58 15.89
N GLU A 10 0.20 -18.46 16.60
CA GLU A 10 0.24 -17.14 16.01
C GLU A 10 1.65 -16.84 15.47
N VAL A 11 1.71 -16.50 14.20
CA VAL A 11 2.91 -16.05 13.48
C VAL A 11 2.59 -14.73 12.79
N SER A 12 3.57 -14.06 12.24
CA SER A 12 3.40 -12.71 11.63
C SER A 12 2.26 -12.59 10.61
N GLY A 13 1.86 -13.68 9.98
CA GLY A 13 0.77 -13.70 9.00
C GLY A 13 -0.54 -14.32 9.51
N VAL A 14 -0.65 -14.69 10.78
CA VAL A 14 -1.86 -15.33 11.32
C VAL A 14 -2.18 -14.77 12.71
N GLN A 15 -3.41 -14.31 12.88
CA GLN A 15 -3.94 -13.82 14.15
C GLN A 15 -5.16 -14.64 14.56
N PHE A 16 -5.25 -15.03 15.83
CA PHE A 16 -6.41 -15.72 16.39
C PHE A 16 -7.29 -14.78 17.18
N LYS A 17 -8.59 -15.04 17.14
CA LYS A 17 -9.59 -14.41 17.98
C LYS A 17 -10.64 -15.43 18.38
N GLU A 18 -11.00 -15.43 19.65
CA GLU A 18 -12.09 -16.28 20.11
C GLU A 18 -13.43 -15.78 19.60
N ARG A 19 -13.68 -14.48 19.74
CA ARG A 19 -14.84 -13.73 19.23
C ARG A 19 -14.41 -12.30 18.89
N ILE A 20 -15.18 -11.64 18.06
CA ILE A 20 -14.97 -10.21 17.76
C ILE A 20 -15.73 -9.39 18.81
N LEU A 21 -15.02 -8.92 19.84
CA LEU A 21 -15.59 -8.10 20.90
C LEU A 21 -15.39 -6.60 20.63
N ASP A 22 -14.31 -6.24 19.95
CA ASP A 22 -13.96 -4.86 19.61
C ASP A 22 -13.70 -4.74 18.10
N LYS A 23 -14.59 -4.03 17.42
CA LYS A 23 -14.49 -3.73 15.98
C LYS A 23 -13.21 -2.95 15.65
N TYR A 24 -12.80 -2.04 16.56
CA TYR A 24 -11.63 -1.21 16.35
C TYR A 24 -10.34 -2.04 16.39
N ASP A 25 -10.22 -2.98 17.32
CA ASP A 25 -9.07 -3.88 17.37
C ASP A 25 -8.91 -4.69 16.08
N ILE A 26 -10.03 -5.19 15.55
CA ILE A 26 -10.04 -5.92 14.27
C ILE A 26 -9.67 -4.99 13.11
N ALA A 27 -10.19 -3.76 13.06
CA ALA A 27 -9.83 -2.80 12.02
C ALA A 27 -8.31 -2.55 12.01
N CYS A 28 -7.70 -2.37 13.19
CA CYS A 28 -6.25 -2.21 13.31
C CYS A 28 -5.46 -3.42 12.79
N GLU A 29 -5.97 -4.65 13.02
CA GLU A 29 -5.35 -5.87 12.46
C GLU A 29 -5.46 -5.92 10.93
N LEU A 30 -6.64 -5.63 10.37
CA LEU A 30 -6.84 -5.60 8.92
C LEU A 30 -5.95 -4.55 8.25
N VAL A 31 -5.82 -3.36 8.85
CA VAL A 31 -4.89 -2.31 8.41
C VAL A 31 -3.45 -2.82 8.46
N ALA A 32 -3.04 -3.44 9.57
CA ALA A 32 -1.68 -3.95 9.73
C ALA A 32 -1.33 -5.03 8.70
N PHE A 33 -2.26 -5.94 8.40
CA PHE A 33 -2.10 -6.92 7.34
C PHE A 33 -1.99 -6.26 5.96
N SER A 34 -2.85 -5.28 5.65
CA SER A 34 -2.85 -4.58 4.37
C SER A 34 -1.55 -3.81 4.12
N ASN A 35 -0.98 -3.22 5.16
CA ASN A 35 0.29 -2.49 5.09
C ASN A 35 1.53 -3.39 5.11
N SER A 36 1.37 -4.65 5.51
CA SER A 36 2.45 -5.64 5.52
C SER A 36 2.29 -6.62 4.35
N HIS A 37 2.61 -7.89 4.53
CA HIS A 37 2.52 -8.92 3.48
C HIS A 37 1.17 -9.64 3.43
N GLY A 38 0.12 -8.99 3.91
CA GLY A 38 -1.17 -9.64 4.09
C GLY A 38 -1.20 -10.57 5.30
N GLY A 39 -2.27 -11.34 5.43
CA GLY A 39 -2.40 -12.29 6.54
C GLY A 39 -3.79 -12.89 6.65
N LYS A 40 -4.00 -13.63 7.73
CA LYS A 40 -5.25 -14.29 8.04
C LYS A 40 -5.67 -13.99 9.48
N LEU A 41 -6.91 -13.61 9.63
CA LEU A 41 -7.59 -13.56 10.93
C LEU A 41 -8.49 -14.80 11.05
N VAL A 42 -8.28 -15.59 12.09
CA VAL A 42 -9.07 -16.80 12.37
C VAL A 42 -9.91 -16.54 13.62
N VAL A 43 -11.23 -16.61 13.47
CA VAL A 43 -12.18 -16.45 14.58
C VAL A 43 -12.72 -17.80 14.98
N GLY A 44 -12.85 -18.03 16.28
CA GLY A 44 -13.22 -19.30 16.89
C GLY A 44 -12.06 -20.05 17.54
N ILE A 45 -10.93 -19.36 17.75
CA ILE A 45 -9.73 -19.89 18.42
C ILE A 45 -9.40 -18.99 19.61
N LYS A 46 -9.12 -19.59 20.77
CA LYS A 46 -8.67 -18.86 21.95
C LYS A 46 -7.24 -18.31 21.73
N ASP A 47 -7.07 -17.02 21.85
CA ASP A 47 -5.83 -16.29 21.54
C ASP A 47 -4.59 -16.87 22.27
N LYS A 48 -4.75 -17.29 23.52
CA LYS A 48 -3.62 -17.71 24.37
C LYS A 48 -3.30 -19.19 24.30
N THR A 49 -4.29 -20.05 24.11
CA THR A 49 -4.12 -21.50 24.18
C THR A 49 -4.11 -22.16 22.81
N GLY A 50 -4.62 -21.48 21.79
CA GLY A 50 -4.81 -22.06 20.46
C GLY A 50 -5.89 -23.12 20.40
N GLU A 51 -6.64 -23.31 21.51
CA GLU A 51 -7.77 -24.23 21.55
C GLU A 51 -8.94 -23.72 20.73
N THR A 52 -9.62 -24.62 20.05
CA THR A 52 -10.83 -24.28 19.31
C THR A 52 -11.96 -23.92 20.29
N ASN A 53 -12.62 -22.80 20.03
CA ASN A 53 -13.91 -22.43 20.57
C ASN A 53 -14.83 -22.08 19.40
N ALA A 54 -15.25 -23.16 18.72
CA ALA A 54 -15.93 -23.08 17.44
C ALA A 54 -17.21 -22.22 17.51
N LEU A 55 -17.58 -21.67 16.36
CA LEU A 55 -18.75 -20.83 16.17
C LEU A 55 -19.95 -21.69 15.76
N SER A 56 -21.12 -21.37 16.28
CA SER A 56 -22.38 -21.84 15.76
C SER A 56 -22.67 -21.24 14.38
N TYR A 57 -23.64 -21.77 13.65
CA TYR A 57 -24.02 -21.27 12.33
C TYR A 57 -24.46 -19.80 12.37
N SER A 58 -25.22 -19.39 13.38
CA SER A 58 -25.64 -18.00 13.57
C SER A 58 -24.45 -17.07 13.79
N GLU A 59 -23.51 -17.47 14.69
CA GLU A 59 -22.30 -16.70 14.96
C GLU A 59 -21.38 -16.56 13.72
N VAL A 60 -21.34 -17.59 12.85
CA VAL A 60 -20.60 -17.51 11.57
C VAL A 60 -21.15 -16.40 10.69
N GLN A 61 -22.49 -16.32 10.54
CA GLN A 61 -23.13 -15.27 9.74
C GLN A 61 -22.88 -13.88 10.33
N GLU A 62 -23.07 -13.71 11.63
CA GLU A 62 -22.82 -12.45 12.33
C GLU A 62 -21.34 -12.02 12.18
N THR A 63 -20.41 -12.94 12.41
CA THR A 63 -18.97 -12.69 12.28
C THR A 63 -18.58 -12.31 10.84
N THR A 64 -19.14 -12.98 9.85
CA THR A 64 -18.88 -12.71 8.43
C THR A 64 -19.35 -11.32 8.02
N ASN A 65 -20.59 -10.95 8.40
CA ASN A 65 -21.13 -9.63 8.14
C ASN A 65 -20.31 -8.56 8.83
N LEU A 66 -20.00 -8.77 10.10
CA LEU A 66 -19.19 -7.84 10.89
C LEU A 66 -17.80 -7.60 10.31
N LEU A 67 -17.12 -8.65 9.86
CA LEU A 67 -15.80 -8.53 9.20
C LEU A 67 -15.88 -7.76 7.89
N SER A 68 -16.94 -7.98 7.11
CA SER A 68 -17.18 -7.25 5.86
C SER A 68 -17.44 -5.76 6.11
N ASP A 69 -18.23 -5.43 7.12
CA ASP A 69 -18.50 -4.06 7.53
C ASP A 69 -17.22 -3.36 8.00
N ILE A 70 -16.42 -4.03 8.85
CA ILE A 70 -15.15 -3.48 9.32
C ILE A 70 -14.19 -3.20 8.16
N ALA A 71 -14.07 -4.10 7.22
CA ALA A 71 -13.18 -3.96 6.07
C ALA A 71 -13.58 -2.81 5.15
N SER A 72 -14.90 -2.53 5.04
CA SER A 72 -15.43 -1.47 4.19
C SER A 72 -15.51 -0.10 4.87
N GLU A 73 -15.78 -0.05 6.18
CA GLU A 73 -16.09 1.19 6.89
C GLU A 73 -14.97 1.68 7.83
N ASN A 74 -14.16 0.75 8.35
CA ASN A 74 -13.16 1.08 9.38
C ASN A 74 -11.72 1.01 8.87
N VAL A 75 -11.50 0.64 7.60
CA VAL A 75 -10.20 0.63 6.91
C VAL A 75 -10.23 1.62 5.76
N VAL A 76 -9.24 2.48 5.65
CA VAL A 76 -9.15 3.51 4.62
C VAL A 76 -7.77 3.45 3.92
N PRO A 77 -7.72 3.34 2.59
CA PRO A 77 -8.82 2.97 1.68
C PRO A 77 -9.48 1.64 2.06
N SER A 78 -10.77 1.47 1.72
CA SER A 78 -11.48 0.21 2.00
C SER A 78 -10.80 -0.98 1.32
N ILE A 79 -10.86 -2.13 1.96
CA ILE A 79 -10.24 -3.36 1.46
C ILE A 79 -11.26 -4.45 1.17
N LEU A 80 -10.92 -5.32 0.23
CA LEU A 80 -11.66 -6.55 0.00
C LEU A 80 -10.97 -7.69 0.74
N ILE A 81 -11.71 -8.37 1.59
CA ILE A 81 -11.25 -9.56 2.29
C ILE A 81 -11.96 -10.80 1.76
N LYS A 82 -11.25 -11.93 1.72
CA LYS A 82 -11.85 -13.23 1.42
C LYS A 82 -12.20 -13.90 2.73
N ILE A 83 -13.47 -14.26 2.93
CA ILE A 83 -13.92 -14.97 4.12
C ILE A 83 -14.29 -16.40 3.75
N ASP A 84 -13.68 -17.36 4.42
CA ASP A 84 -13.94 -18.80 4.29
C ASP A 84 -14.42 -19.34 5.65
N THR A 85 -15.31 -20.31 5.61
CA THR A 85 -15.72 -21.07 6.80
C THR A 85 -15.05 -22.43 6.77
N VAL A 86 -14.48 -22.84 7.89
CA VAL A 86 -13.83 -24.14 8.06
C VAL A 86 -14.56 -24.92 9.14
N GLU A 87 -15.12 -26.07 8.76
CA GLU A 87 -15.79 -26.97 9.71
C GLU A 87 -14.78 -27.73 10.56
N VAL A 88 -15.02 -27.79 11.84
CA VAL A 88 -14.25 -28.51 12.86
C VAL A 88 -15.18 -29.39 13.71
N GLU A 89 -14.64 -30.26 14.56
CA GLU A 89 -15.44 -31.23 15.33
C GLU A 89 -16.56 -30.59 16.14
N ASP A 90 -16.33 -29.40 16.72
CA ASP A 90 -17.28 -28.73 17.63
C ASP A 90 -18.01 -27.54 16.98
N GLY A 91 -17.98 -27.39 15.66
CA GLY A 91 -18.64 -26.30 14.95
C GLY A 91 -17.84 -25.73 13.81
N ASN A 92 -17.72 -24.41 13.71
CA ASN A 92 -17.08 -23.74 12.58
C ASN A 92 -16.05 -22.71 13.02
N LEU A 93 -15.04 -22.48 12.18
CA LEU A 93 -14.10 -21.35 12.27
C LEU A 93 -14.35 -20.42 11.10
N VAL A 94 -14.25 -19.12 11.32
CA VAL A 94 -14.25 -18.11 10.26
C VAL A 94 -12.83 -17.64 9.99
N VAL A 95 -12.42 -17.70 8.74
CA VAL A 95 -11.07 -17.32 8.29
C VAL A 95 -11.17 -16.15 7.32
N ALA A 96 -10.80 -14.96 7.76
CA ALA A 96 -10.66 -13.80 6.91
C ALA A 96 -9.23 -13.70 6.36
N THR A 97 -9.09 -13.77 5.06
CA THR A 97 -7.80 -13.60 4.36
C THR A 97 -7.70 -12.18 3.82
N VAL A 98 -6.68 -11.47 4.26
CA VAL A 98 -6.32 -10.12 3.81
C VAL A 98 -5.11 -10.22 2.90
N LYS A 99 -5.19 -9.64 1.72
CA LYS A 99 -4.04 -9.52 0.82
C LYS A 99 -3.22 -8.30 1.19
N GLU A 100 -1.95 -8.32 0.83
CA GLU A 100 -1.13 -7.11 0.85
C GLU A 100 -1.78 -6.02 -0.01
N GLY A 101 -1.88 -4.83 0.54
CA GLY A 101 -2.50 -3.70 -0.12
C GLY A 101 -1.59 -3.05 -1.15
N LEU A 102 -2.18 -2.58 -2.25
CA LEU A 102 -1.47 -1.93 -3.35
C LEU A 102 -1.35 -0.41 -3.16
N ASN A 103 -2.23 0.19 -2.35
CA ASN A 103 -2.32 1.64 -2.17
C ASN A 103 -1.94 2.04 -0.72
N LYS A 104 -0.74 1.63 -0.29
CA LYS A 104 -0.22 1.97 1.04
C LYS A 104 0.09 3.47 1.15
N PRO A 105 0.00 4.06 2.34
CA PRO A 105 -0.40 3.44 3.60
C PRO A 105 -1.93 3.36 3.78
N TYR A 106 -2.42 2.24 4.28
CA TYR A 106 -3.77 2.11 4.81
C TYR A 106 -3.79 2.61 6.26
N HIS A 107 -4.91 3.17 6.68
CA HIS A 107 -5.11 3.62 8.06
C HIS A 107 -6.47 3.20 8.59
N ASP A 108 -6.65 3.22 9.90
CA ASP A 108 -7.93 3.03 10.53
C ASP A 108 -8.81 4.29 10.41
N ASN A 109 -10.05 4.22 10.89
CA ASN A 109 -10.99 5.35 10.86
C ASN A 109 -10.60 6.53 11.77
N LYS A 110 -9.50 6.42 12.53
CA LYS A 110 -8.89 7.51 13.31
C LYS A 110 -7.65 8.08 12.62
N GLY A 111 -7.32 7.61 11.41
CA GLY A 111 -6.14 8.06 10.65
C GLY A 111 -4.82 7.45 11.12
N ILE A 112 -4.85 6.36 11.91
CA ILE A 112 -3.63 5.73 12.42
C ILE A 112 -3.20 4.61 11.47
N VAL A 113 -1.95 4.65 11.05
CA VAL A 113 -1.30 3.61 10.24
C VAL A 113 -0.74 2.53 11.15
N TRP A 114 -1.07 1.28 10.86
CA TRP A 114 -0.62 0.09 11.58
C TRP A 114 0.15 -0.82 10.65
N VAL A 115 1.18 -1.49 11.17
CA VAL A 115 1.94 -2.53 10.47
C VAL A 115 2.15 -3.73 11.38
N LYS A 116 2.36 -4.91 10.81
CA LYS A 116 2.72 -6.10 11.58
C LYS A 116 4.16 -5.99 12.09
N ASN A 117 4.36 -6.44 13.32
CA ASN A 117 5.67 -6.58 13.97
C ASN A 117 5.74 -7.96 14.64
N GLY A 118 6.15 -8.97 13.87
CA GLY A 118 6.00 -10.36 14.27
C GLY A 118 4.52 -10.76 14.36
N ALA A 119 4.09 -11.37 15.46
CA ALA A 119 2.70 -11.70 15.72
C ALA A 119 1.85 -10.46 16.05
N ASP A 120 2.46 -9.42 16.64
CA ASP A 120 1.76 -8.20 17.06
C ASP A 120 1.62 -7.18 15.94
N LYS A 121 0.88 -6.10 16.21
CA LYS A 121 0.80 -4.90 15.39
C LYS A 121 1.40 -3.71 16.12
N ARG A 122 1.97 -2.77 15.38
CA ARG A 122 2.45 -1.50 15.92
C ARG A 122 1.96 -0.32 15.08
N LYS A 123 1.89 0.83 15.70
CA LYS A 123 1.62 2.09 15.02
C LYS A 123 2.88 2.58 14.29
N VAL A 124 2.67 3.18 13.14
CA VAL A 124 3.72 3.92 12.42
C VAL A 124 3.64 5.38 12.85
N PHE A 125 4.71 5.91 13.40
CA PHE A 125 4.82 7.30 13.84
C PHE A 125 5.90 8.06 13.06
N ASP A 126 6.81 7.33 12.42
CA ASP A 126 7.93 7.93 11.70
C ASP A 126 7.50 8.37 10.30
N ASN A 127 7.71 9.64 10.00
CA ASN A 127 7.42 10.22 8.68
C ASN A 127 8.30 9.59 7.57
N ALA A 128 9.53 9.15 7.89
CA ALA A 128 10.38 8.50 6.92
C ALA A 128 9.81 7.12 6.52
N GLU A 129 9.34 6.33 7.50
CA GLU A 129 8.68 5.06 7.24
C GLU A 129 7.40 5.25 6.41
N LEU A 130 6.60 6.28 6.71
CA LEU A 130 5.40 6.60 5.92
C LEU A 130 5.76 6.98 4.47
N ALA A 131 6.80 7.78 4.28
CA ALA A 131 7.27 8.18 2.95
C ALA A 131 7.80 6.97 2.16
N GLU A 132 8.51 6.04 2.80
CA GLU A 132 8.96 4.79 2.20
C GLU A 132 7.76 3.94 1.73
N MET A 133 6.75 3.74 2.59
CA MET A 133 5.53 3.02 2.21
C MET A 133 4.81 3.64 1.01
N MET A 134 4.74 4.97 0.93
CA MET A 134 4.11 5.69 -0.19
C MET A 134 4.94 5.58 -1.47
N THR A 135 6.25 5.57 -1.36
CA THR A 135 7.17 5.42 -2.49
C THR A 135 7.12 4.00 -3.06
N ASP A 136 7.16 2.98 -2.20
CA ASP A 136 7.17 1.57 -2.59
C ASP A 136 5.90 1.15 -3.35
N CYS A 137 4.76 1.74 -3.01
CA CYS A 137 3.51 1.47 -3.72
C CYS A 137 3.24 2.42 -4.90
N GLY A 138 4.18 3.32 -5.22
CA GLY A 138 4.05 4.28 -6.32
C GLY A 138 3.02 5.39 -6.07
N SER A 139 2.52 5.53 -4.83
CA SER A 139 1.60 6.63 -4.47
C SER A 139 2.33 7.98 -4.32
N PHE A 140 3.63 7.94 -4.19
CA PHE A 140 4.50 9.10 -4.14
C PHE A 140 5.76 8.83 -4.97
N ALA A 141 6.01 9.68 -5.95
CA ALA A 141 7.22 9.67 -6.78
C ALA A 141 8.09 10.87 -6.38
N PRO A 142 9.11 10.68 -5.53
CA PRO A 142 9.96 11.79 -5.03
C PRO A 142 10.69 12.53 -6.14
N ASP A 143 10.99 11.85 -7.25
CA ASP A 143 11.63 12.39 -8.44
C ASP A 143 10.71 13.31 -9.29
N GLU A 144 9.39 13.19 -9.11
CA GLU A 144 8.39 14.07 -9.72
C GLU A 144 7.99 15.23 -8.79
N ALA A 145 8.35 15.16 -7.52
CA ALA A 145 8.03 16.19 -6.56
C ALA A 145 8.90 17.44 -6.78
N GLY A 146 8.25 18.59 -6.88
CA GLY A 146 8.97 19.87 -6.96
C GLY A 146 9.81 20.13 -5.70
N VAL A 147 11.06 20.50 -5.88
CA VAL A 147 11.92 20.93 -4.77
C VAL A 147 11.46 22.30 -4.29
N ARG A 148 11.12 22.43 -3.01
CA ARG A 148 10.68 23.72 -2.44
C ARG A 148 11.77 24.77 -2.61
N ASP A 149 11.35 25.95 -3.05
CA ASP A 149 12.22 27.12 -3.27
C ASP A 149 13.25 26.95 -4.40
N ALA A 150 13.22 25.83 -5.16
CA ALA A 150 14.06 25.67 -6.33
C ALA A 150 13.61 26.57 -7.47
N THR A 151 14.58 27.17 -8.15
CA THR A 151 14.42 28.05 -9.30
C THR A 151 15.15 27.50 -10.51
N VAL A 152 14.92 28.05 -11.68
CA VAL A 152 15.64 27.68 -12.91
C VAL A 152 17.16 27.91 -12.77
N ASN A 153 17.58 28.84 -11.89
CA ASN A 153 18.99 29.15 -11.64
C ASN A 153 19.72 28.06 -10.85
N ASP A 154 18.98 27.19 -10.16
CA ASP A 154 19.53 26.05 -9.40
C ASP A 154 19.80 24.83 -10.31
N LEU A 155 19.38 24.92 -11.57
CA LEU A 155 19.58 23.86 -12.55
C LEU A 155 20.96 24.00 -13.20
N ASP A 156 21.75 22.93 -13.20
CA ASP A 156 22.99 22.87 -13.97
C ASP A 156 22.69 22.73 -15.47
N ALA A 157 22.82 23.83 -16.18
CA ALA A 157 22.54 23.91 -17.61
C ALA A 157 23.39 22.91 -18.43
N THR A 158 24.59 22.54 -17.96
CA THR A 158 25.45 21.57 -18.64
C THR A 158 24.89 20.17 -18.55
N THR A 159 24.48 19.77 -17.34
CA THR A 159 23.83 18.46 -17.11
C THR A 159 22.53 18.33 -17.88
N ILE A 160 21.69 19.39 -17.89
CA ILE A 160 20.44 19.41 -18.65
C ILE A 160 20.68 19.28 -20.15
N LYS A 161 21.66 20.05 -20.69
CA LYS A 161 22.03 19.96 -22.10
C LYS A 161 22.48 18.57 -22.49
N GLN A 162 23.29 17.93 -21.64
CA GLN A 162 23.79 16.58 -21.87
C GLN A 162 22.65 15.53 -21.79
N PHE A 163 21.73 15.65 -20.83
CA PHE A 163 20.58 14.77 -20.69
C PHE A 163 19.61 14.90 -21.88
N LEU A 164 19.28 16.12 -22.24
CA LEU A 164 18.40 16.40 -23.37
C LEU A 164 19.05 16.01 -24.69
N GLY A 165 20.34 16.29 -24.90
CA GLY A 165 21.10 15.87 -26.08
C GLY A 165 21.03 14.36 -26.30
N ASN A 166 21.32 13.56 -25.27
CA ASN A 166 21.25 12.10 -25.34
C ASN A 166 19.85 11.56 -25.64
N ARG A 167 18.80 12.25 -25.19
CA ARG A 167 17.41 11.88 -25.46
C ARG A 167 16.96 12.31 -26.84
N PHE A 168 17.34 13.50 -27.28
CA PHE A 168 17.03 14.02 -28.61
C PHE A 168 17.73 13.25 -29.70
N ASP A 169 19.00 12.87 -29.53
CA ASP A 169 19.75 12.04 -30.47
C ASP A 169 19.00 10.73 -30.79
N ARG A 170 18.47 10.06 -29.76
CA ARG A 170 17.66 8.84 -29.93
C ARG A 170 16.34 9.08 -30.69
N VAL A 171 15.71 10.23 -30.49
CA VAL A 171 14.46 10.59 -31.17
C VAL A 171 14.75 10.99 -32.63
N LEU A 172 15.82 11.73 -32.85
CA LEU A 172 16.28 12.15 -34.19
C LEU A 172 16.72 10.95 -35.03
N GLU A 173 17.50 10.03 -34.46
CA GLU A 173 17.87 8.76 -35.11
C GLU A 173 16.62 7.96 -35.54
N LYS A 174 15.63 7.81 -34.65
CA LYS A 174 14.38 7.12 -34.97
C LYS A 174 13.57 7.79 -36.07
N LYS A 175 13.68 9.11 -36.24
CA LYS A 175 12.95 9.88 -37.24
C LYS A 175 13.77 10.20 -38.50
N GLY A 176 15.05 9.78 -38.54
CA GLY A 176 15.95 10.05 -39.66
C GLY A 176 16.25 11.53 -39.87
N LEU A 177 16.22 12.32 -38.81
CA LEU A 177 16.47 13.75 -38.84
C LEU A 177 17.87 14.04 -38.31
N THR A 178 18.67 14.81 -39.03
CA THR A 178 19.99 15.31 -38.59
C THR A 178 19.84 16.74 -38.08
N GLY A 179 20.36 17.02 -36.86
CA GLY A 179 19.96 18.25 -36.27
C GLY A 179 20.86 19.06 -35.37
N ASP A 180 21.77 19.87 -35.92
CA ASP A 180 22.46 20.93 -35.15
C ASP A 180 21.58 22.17 -34.90
N ALA A 181 20.60 22.44 -35.75
CA ALA A 181 19.72 23.62 -35.66
C ALA A 181 18.53 23.48 -34.64
N PHE A 182 18.27 22.26 -34.16
CA PHE A 182 17.15 22.02 -33.25
C PHE A 182 17.52 22.27 -31.77
N ASN A 183 18.79 22.22 -31.43
CA ASN A 183 19.23 22.16 -30.05
C ASN A 183 19.08 23.45 -29.25
N GLU A 184 19.36 24.64 -29.81
CA GLU A 184 19.30 25.90 -29.04
C GLU A 184 17.87 26.42 -28.87
N ALA A 185 17.08 26.45 -29.92
CA ALA A 185 15.72 26.94 -29.88
C ALA A 185 14.79 26.02 -29.01
N SER A 186 15.08 24.72 -29.02
CA SER A 186 14.32 23.75 -28.21
C SER A 186 14.65 23.82 -26.74
N LEU A 187 15.89 24.10 -26.37
CA LEU A 187 16.32 24.30 -24.99
C LEU A 187 15.70 25.53 -24.36
N ASP A 188 15.69 26.66 -25.08
CA ASP A 188 15.06 27.91 -24.62
C ASP A 188 13.55 27.74 -24.46
N MET A 189 12.91 26.96 -25.32
CA MET A 189 11.47 26.68 -25.24
C MET A 189 11.14 25.78 -24.05
N ILE A 190 11.96 24.76 -23.78
CA ILE A 190 11.81 23.86 -22.61
C ILE A 190 12.06 24.60 -21.31
N CYS A 191 13.15 25.38 -21.23
CA CYS A 191 13.46 26.21 -20.07
C CYS A 191 12.35 27.26 -19.81
N SER A 192 11.81 27.88 -20.85
CA SER A 192 10.68 28.80 -20.74
C SER A 192 9.39 28.11 -20.29
N ALA A 193 9.17 26.89 -20.69
CA ALA A 193 7.98 26.13 -20.30
C ALA A 193 8.07 25.64 -18.85
N ILE A 194 9.24 25.18 -18.41
CA ILE A 194 9.52 24.85 -17.01
C ILE A 194 9.33 26.08 -16.12
N ALA A 195 9.87 27.22 -16.52
CA ALA A 195 9.72 28.48 -15.79
C ALA A 195 8.26 28.98 -15.69
N LYS A 196 7.40 28.56 -16.63
CA LYS A 196 5.97 28.87 -16.63
C LYS A 196 5.11 27.82 -15.93
N GLY A 197 5.69 26.80 -15.31
CA GLY A 197 4.98 25.73 -14.61
C GLY A 197 4.19 24.79 -15.53
N HIS A 198 4.59 24.68 -16.80
CA HIS A 198 3.99 23.72 -17.72
C HIS A 198 4.54 22.32 -17.51
N ASP A 199 3.64 21.34 -17.59
CA ASP A 199 3.96 19.91 -17.52
C ASP A 199 4.92 19.51 -18.65
N CYS A 200 6.14 19.14 -18.29
CA CYS A 200 7.22 18.81 -19.23
C CYS A 200 6.86 17.62 -20.13
N GLU A 201 6.00 16.70 -19.70
CA GLU A 201 5.56 15.58 -20.52
C GLU A 201 4.72 16.02 -21.72
N LYS A 202 3.94 17.10 -21.59
CA LYS A 202 3.14 17.64 -22.69
C LYS A 202 3.95 18.39 -23.75
N ILE A 203 5.14 18.83 -23.39
CA ILE A 203 6.02 19.56 -24.29
C ILE A 203 6.90 18.59 -25.10
N LEU A 204 7.15 17.40 -24.56
CA LEU A 204 8.00 16.37 -25.14
C LEU A 204 7.25 15.32 -25.97
N ARG A 205 5.93 15.45 -26.11
CA ARG A 205 5.09 14.67 -27.04
C ARG A 205 4.88 15.43 -28.34
#